data_4fc0e22d6d78c6684743304e5f26b698
#
_entry.id   4fc0e22d6d78c6684743304e5f26b698
#
_cell.length_a   1.000
_cell.length_b   1.000
_cell.length_c   1.000
_cell.angle_alpha   90.00
_cell.angle_beta   90.00
_cell.angle_gamma   90.00
#
_symmetry.space_group_name_H-M   'P 1'
#
loop_
_entity.id
_entity.type
_entity.pdbx_description
1 polymer ?
#
loop_
_entity_poly.entity_id
_entity_poly.type
_entity_poly.pdbx_seq_one_letter_code
_entity_poly.pdbx_strand_id
1 'polypeptide(L)'
;LMQQALNYVNTTKVFYMEDHQHIWGAMYYLHESNKDIDIATVSNFLGEKGHKLAYYVSGLVEEVITDATHKTHCITIYNLFIRRQLWKRIVGFKDRIEKDTSYKDVASDIDYLGKISEKFNSMLKMDHQSMEGIDEDLIESIFAKKNLVQTGISLVDKAIVGMTKGEISIIAGRPGNGKSTLALNITKNMILDGKKVMFISREMPRVEIVKKFLAMHTSVPNKQMRNNASNHREEIEKGLDFIKKYYKSLHLFDNLRGLDEGIQEAKKIRPDVIIDDHIGFIEFSQRDNRDVRHRIAEVTRRYKWLAKELDCSVILVSQLNR
;
A
#
# COMPACT_ATOMS: atom_id res chain seq x y z
N LEU A 1 5.54 22.10 -17.99
CA LEU A 1 4.07 21.89 -17.99
C LEU A 1 3.69 20.49 -18.46
N MET A 2 4.16 20.05 -19.67
CA MET A 2 3.80 18.74 -20.21
C MET A 2 4.15 17.58 -19.27
N GLN A 3 5.37 17.54 -18.72
CA GLN A 3 5.79 16.55 -17.75
C GLN A 3 4.90 16.50 -16.50
N GLN A 4 4.47 17.67 -16.03
CA GLN A 4 3.55 17.75 -14.89
C GLN A 4 2.15 17.25 -15.26
N ALA A 5 1.65 17.57 -16.45
CA ALA A 5 0.36 17.10 -16.93
C ALA A 5 0.32 15.59 -17.12
N LEU A 6 1.44 14.96 -17.55
CA LEU A 6 1.57 13.51 -17.70
C LEU A 6 1.42 12.73 -16.38
N ASN A 7 1.70 13.35 -15.24
CA ASN A 7 1.46 12.74 -13.94
C ASN A 7 -0.04 12.44 -13.70
N TYR A 8 -0.92 13.21 -14.32
CA TYR A 8 -2.38 13.09 -14.19
C TYR A 8 -3.02 12.46 -15.43
N VAL A 9 -2.57 12.86 -16.61
CA VAL A 9 -3.15 12.48 -17.91
C VAL A 9 -2.14 11.65 -18.70
N ASN A 10 -2.02 10.36 -18.37
CA ASN A 10 -1.05 9.44 -18.97
C ASN A 10 -1.61 8.62 -20.15
N THR A 11 -2.80 8.90 -20.61
CA THR A 11 -3.45 8.22 -21.73
C THR A 11 -4.35 9.16 -22.53
N THR A 12 -4.39 9.01 -23.83
CA THR A 12 -5.28 9.77 -24.72
C THR A 12 -6.76 9.53 -24.42
N LYS A 13 -7.11 8.33 -23.93
CA LYS A 13 -8.49 7.94 -23.61
C LYS A 13 -9.16 8.77 -22.52
N VAL A 14 -8.39 9.58 -21.79
CA VAL A 14 -8.89 10.52 -20.79
C VAL A 14 -9.80 11.56 -21.44
N PHE A 15 -9.52 11.94 -22.67
CA PHE A 15 -10.34 12.86 -23.44
C PHE A 15 -11.56 12.18 -24.06
N TYR A 16 -12.70 12.87 -24.04
CA TYR A 16 -13.94 12.36 -24.62
C TYR A 16 -13.95 12.50 -26.15
N MET A 17 -13.52 13.68 -26.66
CA MET A 17 -13.49 13.96 -28.08
C MET A 17 -12.25 13.32 -28.74
N GLU A 18 -12.43 12.69 -29.89
CA GLU A 18 -11.34 12.07 -30.65
C GLU A 18 -10.27 13.10 -31.07
N ASP A 19 -10.69 14.31 -31.43
CA ASP A 19 -9.75 15.37 -31.79
C ASP A 19 -8.82 15.73 -30.63
N HIS A 20 -9.33 15.81 -29.41
CA HIS A 20 -8.50 16.02 -28.21
C HIS A 20 -7.58 14.83 -27.96
N GLN A 21 -8.02 13.59 -28.23
CA GLN A 21 -7.16 12.40 -28.12
C GLN A 21 -5.99 12.46 -29.12
N HIS A 22 -6.25 12.89 -30.34
CA HIS A 22 -5.22 13.05 -31.38
C HIS A 22 -4.24 14.18 -31.00
N ILE A 23 -4.75 15.35 -30.59
CA ILE A 23 -3.91 16.48 -30.16
C ILE A 23 -3.00 16.04 -28.98
N TRP A 24 -3.59 15.43 -27.96
CA TRP A 24 -2.81 14.96 -26.81
C TRP A 24 -1.78 13.90 -27.19
N GLY A 25 -2.13 12.96 -28.07
CA GLY A 25 -1.22 11.97 -28.59
C GLY A 25 -0.03 12.57 -29.34
N ALA A 26 -0.29 13.61 -30.14
CA ALA A 26 0.75 14.36 -30.84
C ALA A 26 1.69 15.08 -29.86
N MET A 27 1.13 15.77 -28.85
CA MET A 27 1.91 16.45 -27.81
C MET A 27 2.76 15.46 -27.01
N TYR A 28 2.21 14.30 -26.67
CA TYR A 28 2.93 13.24 -25.98
C TYR A 28 4.14 12.74 -26.79
N TYR A 29 3.93 12.45 -28.08
CA TYR A 29 4.99 11.98 -28.97
C TYR A 29 6.09 13.03 -29.16
N LEU A 30 5.72 14.31 -29.34
CA LEU A 30 6.69 15.39 -29.47
C LEU A 30 7.52 15.54 -28.20
N HIS A 31 6.88 15.42 -27.03
CA HIS A 31 7.57 15.45 -25.73
C HIS A 31 8.59 14.32 -25.58
N GLU A 32 8.20 13.08 -25.84
CA GLU A 32 9.09 11.92 -25.79
C GLU A 32 10.25 12.02 -26.79
N SER A 33 10.02 12.72 -27.91
CA SER A 33 11.03 12.96 -28.95
C SER A 33 11.91 14.20 -28.68
N ASN A 34 11.77 14.87 -27.51
CA ASN A 34 12.45 16.12 -27.17
C ASN A 34 12.27 17.22 -28.24
N LYS A 35 11.11 17.31 -28.84
CA LYS A 35 10.73 18.37 -29.81
C LYS A 35 9.86 19.41 -29.15
N ASP A 36 9.92 20.63 -29.67
CA ASP A 36 9.05 21.72 -29.21
C ASP A 36 7.59 21.39 -29.44
N ILE A 37 6.74 21.79 -28.51
CA ILE A 37 5.29 21.60 -28.53
C ILE A 37 4.64 22.97 -28.72
N ASP A 38 4.32 23.26 -29.96
CA ASP A 38 3.57 24.45 -30.38
C ASP A 38 2.49 24.10 -31.39
N ILE A 39 1.68 25.09 -31.79
CA ILE A 39 0.57 24.88 -32.74
C ILE A 39 1.06 24.31 -34.07
N ALA A 40 2.21 24.80 -34.57
CA ALA A 40 2.76 24.40 -35.84
C ALA A 40 3.28 22.96 -35.80
N THR A 41 4.07 22.59 -34.79
CA THR A 41 4.64 21.25 -34.64
C THR A 41 3.56 20.20 -34.40
N VAL A 42 2.53 20.50 -33.59
CA VAL A 42 1.38 19.62 -33.36
C VAL A 42 0.56 19.46 -34.66
N SER A 43 0.26 20.54 -35.36
CA SER A 43 -0.50 20.50 -36.62
C SER A 43 0.25 19.72 -37.72
N ASN A 44 1.56 19.93 -37.85
CA ASN A 44 2.41 19.21 -38.81
C ASN A 44 2.48 17.72 -38.50
N PHE A 45 2.57 17.36 -37.21
CA PHE A 45 2.58 15.94 -36.79
C PHE A 45 1.28 15.21 -37.14
N LEU A 46 0.14 15.90 -37.00
CA LEU A 46 -1.17 15.35 -37.31
C LEU A 46 -1.48 15.30 -38.83
N GLY A 47 -0.64 15.91 -39.67
CA GLY A 47 -0.77 15.91 -41.16
C GLY A 47 -2.10 16.56 -41.58
N GLU A 48 -2.82 15.90 -42.50
CA GLU A 48 -4.07 16.46 -43.07
C GLU A 48 -5.14 16.74 -41.97
N LYS A 49 -5.19 15.93 -40.91
CA LYS A 49 -6.04 16.17 -39.76
C LYS A 49 -5.59 17.43 -39.01
N GLY A 50 -4.30 17.63 -38.85
CA GLY A 50 -3.72 18.79 -38.20
C GLY A 50 -4.05 20.10 -38.90
N HIS A 51 -4.01 20.13 -40.24
CA HIS A 51 -4.43 21.31 -41.00
C HIS A 51 -5.90 21.69 -40.80
N LYS A 52 -6.78 20.69 -40.66
CA LYS A 52 -8.20 20.93 -40.38
C LYS A 52 -8.41 21.38 -38.91
N LEU A 53 -7.56 20.93 -38.00
CA LEU A 53 -7.65 21.24 -36.57
C LEU A 53 -6.83 22.48 -36.17
N ALA A 54 -5.99 23.03 -37.06
CA ALA A 54 -5.11 24.16 -36.74
C ALA A 54 -5.88 25.39 -36.19
N TYR A 55 -6.99 25.73 -36.79
CA TYR A 55 -7.85 26.81 -36.32
C TYR A 55 -8.46 26.50 -34.95
N TYR A 56 -8.88 25.24 -34.73
CA TYR A 56 -9.40 24.76 -33.46
C TYR A 56 -8.33 24.79 -32.35
N VAL A 57 -7.12 24.33 -32.65
CA VAL A 57 -5.99 24.34 -31.70
C VAL A 57 -5.60 25.77 -31.34
N SER A 58 -5.62 26.73 -32.32
CA SER A 58 -5.38 28.14 -32.05
C SER A 58 -6.42 28.70 -31.06
N GLY A 59 -7.71 28.41 -31.28
CA GLY A 59 -8.79 28.84 -30.37
C GLY A 59 -8.60 28.27 -28.95
N LEU A 60 -8.17 27.02 -28.80
CA LEU A 60 -7.90 26.43 -27.47
C LEU A 60 -6.77 27.18 -26.75
N VAL A 61 -5.74 27.62 -27.47
CA VAL A 61 -4.61 28.35 -26.86
C VAL A 61 -5.05 29.78 -26.44
N GLU A 62 -5.91 30.44 -27.23
CA GLU A 62 -6.42 31.78 -26.93
C GLU A 62 -7.32 31.82 -25.70
N GLU A 63 -8.03 30.72 -25.40
CA GLU A 63 -8.89 30.62 -24.20
C GLU A 63 -8.11 30.45 -22.89
N VAL A 64 -6.81 30.09 -22.94
CA VAL A 64 -5.98 29.89 -21.75
C VAL A 64 -5.32 31.19 -21.31
N ILE A 65 -5.87 31.83 -20.28
CA ILE A 65 -5.35 33.09 -19.73
C ILE A 65 -4.12 32.89 -18.84
N THR A 66 -4.00 31.72 -18.18
CA THR A 66 -2.89 31.41 -17.25
C THR A 66 -2.65 29.91 -17.16
N ASP A 67 -1.40 29.53 -16.94
CA ASP A 67 -0.97 28.17 -16.69
C ASP A 67 -1.08 27.75 -15.19
N ALA A 68 -1.35 28.71 -14.31
CA ALA A 68 -1.43 28.46 -12.85
C ALA A 68 -2.49 27.41 -12.45
N THR A 69 -3.50 27.18 -13.29
CA THR A 69 -4.61 26.25 -13.02
C THR A 69 -4.47 24.90 -13.73
N HIS A 70 -3.35 24.66 -14.44
CA HIS A 70 -3.17 23.42 -15.23
C HIS A 70 -3.36 22.13 -14.42
N LYS A 71 -2.88 22.09 -13.18
CA LYS A 71 -3.06 20.94 -12.25
C LYS A 71 -4.55 20.66 -12.02
N THR A 72 -5.31 21.70 -11.70
CA THR A 72 -6.76 21.58 -11.44
C THR A 72 -7.51 21.10 -12.69
N HIS A 73 -7.13 21.59 -13.88
CA HIS A 73 -7.72 21.14 -15.13
C HIS A 73 -7.41 19.67 -15.41
N CYS A 74 -6.16 19.24 -15.24
CA CYS A 74 -5.77 17.83 -15.39
C CYS A 74 -6.55 16.90 -14.44
N ILE A 75 -6.70 17.28 -13.18
CA ILE A 75 -7.47 16.53 -12.19
C ILE A 75 -8.95 16.47 -12.60
N THR A 76 -9.51 17.58 -13.06
CA THR A 76 -10.91 17.64 -13.51
C THR A 76 -11.16 16.73 -14.71
N ILE A 77 -10.31 16.80 -15.74
CA ILE A 77 -10.40 15.96 -16.94
C ILE A 77 -10.30 14.47 -16.53
N TYR A 78 -9.36 14.13 -15.67
CA TYR A 78 -9.22 12.76 -15.19
C TYR A 78 -10.42 12.29 -14.36
N ASN A 79 -10.97 13.14 -13.50
CA ASN A 79 -12.18 12.84 -12.74
C ASN A 79 -13.37 12.53 -13.67
N LEU A 80 -13.56 13.33 -14.70
CA LEU A 80 -14.59 13.09 -15.71
C LEU A 80 -14.38 11.78 -16.47
N PHE A 81 -13.13 11.43 -16.77
CA PHE A 81 -12.78 10.14 -17.36
C PHE A 81 -13.15 8.97 -16.44
N ILE A 82 -12.76 9.03 -15.16
CA ILE A 82 -13.11 8.00 -14.17
C ILE A 82 -14.63 7.85 -14.05
N ARG A 83 -15.37 8.96 -13.99
CA ARG A 83 -16.85 8.91 -13.96
C ARG A 83 -17.42 8.19 -15.18
N ARG A 84 -16.88 8.43 -16.37
CA ARG A 84 -17.30 7.73 -17.59
C ARG A 84 -16.97 6.23 -17.55
N GLN A 85 -15.80 5.86 -17.05
CA GLN A 85 -15.41 4.44 -16.90
C GLN A 85 -16.30 3.73 -15.88
N LEU A 86 -16.55 4.35 -14.73
CA LEU A 86 -17.44 3.82 -13.71
C LEU A 86 -18.86 3.64 -14.26
N TRP A 87 -19.39 4.64 -14.95
CA TRP A 87 -20.72 4.58 -15.53
C TRP A 87 -20.86 3.40 -16.51
N LYS A 88 -19.93 3.29 -17.46
CA LYS A 88 -19.92 2.17 -18.42
C LYS A 88 -19.88 0.81 -17.72
N ARG A 89 -19.11 0.69 -16.63
CA ARG A 89 -18.96 -0.55 -15.89
C ARG A 89 -20.21 -0.87 -15.06
N ILE A 90 -20.80 0.15 -14.42
CA ILE A 90 -22.04 -0.02 -13.63
C ILE A 90 -23.21 -0.45 -14.53
N VAL A 91 -23.34 0.14 -15.71
CA VAL A 91 -24.37 -0.28 -16.66
C VAL A 91 -24.14 -1.73 -17.09
N GLY A 92 -22.92 -2.10 -17.47
CA GLY A 92 -22.61 -3.48 -17.81
C GLY A 92 -22.73 -4.46 -16.64
N PHE A 93 -22.48 -4.03 -15.41
CA PHE A 93 -22.68 -4.80 -14.18
C PHE A 93 -24.16 -5.05 -13.91
N LYS A 94 -25.00 -4.00 -14.05
CA LYS A 94 -26.45 -4.12 -13.96
C LYS A 94 -26.98 -5.16 -14.94
N ASP A 95 -26.59 -5.08 -16.22
CA ASP A 95 -27.04 -6.02 -17.26
C ASP A 95 -26.63 -7.47 -16.96
N ARG A 96 -25.46 -7.68 -16.31
CA ARG A 96 -25.02 -9.03 -15.90
C ARG A 96 -25.81 -9.57 -14.72
N ILE A 97 -26.08 -8.74 -13.71
CA ILE A 97 -26.92 -9.15 -12.56
C ILE A 97 -28.32 -9.54 -13.03
N GLU A 98 -28.91 -8.77 -13.94
CA GLU A 98 -30.24 -9.05 -14.46
C GLU A 98 -30.30 -10.34 -15.32
N LYS A 99 -29.17 -10.77 -15.88
CA LYS A 99 -29.05 -11.99 -16.73
C LYS A 99 -28.55 -13.24 -16.01
N ASP A 100 -28.50 -13.22 -14.67
CA ASP A 100 -28.07 -14.36 -13.82
C ASP A 100 -26.69 -14.94 -14.21
N THR A 101 -25.73 -14.03 -14.37
CA THR A 101 -24.34 -14.39 -14.75
C THR A 101 -23.51 -14.93 -13.59
N SER A 102 -22.44 -15.65 -13.94
CA SER A 102 -21.54 -16.32 -13.00
C SER A 102 -21.01 -15.41 -11.90
N TYR A 103 -20.94 -15.94 -10.66
CA TYR A 103 -20.28 -15.30 -9.50
C TYR A 103 -18.87 -14.73 -9.80
N LYS A 104 -18.12 -15.40 -10.70
CA LYS A 104 -16.75 -14.96 -11.08
C LYS A 104 -16.77 -13.63 -11.83
N ASP A 105 -17.78 -13.36 -12.63
CA ASP A 105 -17.91 -12.12 -13.39
C ASP A 105 -18.26 -10.95 -12.47
N VAL A 106 -19.13 -11.18 -11.49
CA VAL A 106 -19.49 -10.20 -10.46
C VAL A 106 -18.28 -9.84 -9.59
N ALA A 107 -17.50 -10.84 -9.16
CA ALA A 107 -16.28 -10.62 -8.39
C ALA A 107 -15.23 -9.81 -9.16
N SER A 108 -15.09 -10.09 -10.47
CA SER A 108 -14.18 -9.32 -11.36
C SER A 108 -14.59 -7.85 -11.47
N ASP A 109 -15.87 -7.54 -11.49
CA ASP A 109 -16.36 -6.16 -11.57
C ASP A 109 -16.11 -5.40 -10.26
N ILE A 110 -16.31 -6.06 -9.12
CA ILE A 110 -16.01 -5.48 -7.79
C ILE A 110 -14.51 -5.19 -7.66
N ASP A 111 -13.64 -6.12 -8.06
CA ASP A 111 -12.18 -5.93 -8.06
C ASP A 111 -11.75 -4.75 -8.95
N TYR A 112 -12.36 -4.63 -10.12
CA TYR A 112 -12.10 -3.51 -11.03
C TYR A 112 -12.49 -2.15 -10.42
N LEU A 113 -13.64 -2.06 -9.76
CA LEU A 113 -14.08 -0.85 -9.06
C LEU A 113 -13.11 -0.47 -7.92
N GLY A 114 -12.61 -1.47 -7.18
CA GLY A 114 -11.59 -1.29 -6.16
C GLY A 114 -10.30 -0.68 -6.73
N LYS A 115 -9.78 -1.23 -7.82
CA LYS A 115 -8.57 -0.72 -8.50
C LYS A 115 -8.72 0.70 -9.02
N ILE A 116 -9.89 1.06 -9.56
CA ILE A 116 -10.15 2.46 -9.97
C ILE A 116 -10.14 3.38 -8.76
N SER A 117 -10.80 3.00 -7.66
CA SER A 117 -10.82 3.80 -6.44
C SER A 117 -9.42 4.03 -5.87
N GLU A 118 -8.59 2.98 -5.82
CA GLU A 118 -7.19 3.10 -5.37
C GLU A 118 -6.37 4.03 -6.25
N LYS A 119 -6.49 3.89 -7.57
CA LYS A 119 -5.78 4.75 -8.51
C LYS A 119 -6.20 6.22 -8.39
N PHE A 120 -7.48 6.48 -8.24
CA PHE A 120 -8.00 7.84 -8.06
C PHE A 120 -7.50 8.46 -6.75
N ASN A 121 -7.56 7.71 -5.64
CA ASN A 121 -7.07 8.17 -4.35
C ASN A 121 -5.56 8.42 -4.36
N SER A 122 -4.77 7.61 -5.07
CA SER A 122 -3.34 7.83 -5.20
C SER A 122 -3.00 9.12 -5.95
N MET A 123 -3.79 9.47 -6.97
CA MET A 123 -3.61 10.72 -7.73
C MET A 123 -3.99 11.97 -6.92
N LEU A 124 -5.03 11.90 -6.10
CA LEU A 124 -5.40 13.00 -5.21
C LEU A 124 -4.33 13.27 -4.14
N LYS A 125 -3.56 12.26 -3.76
CA LYS A 125 -2.46 12.35 -2.78
C LYS A 125 -1.12 12.78 -3.40
N MET A 126 -1.03 12.99 -4.71
CA MET A 126 0.18 13.49 -5.38
C MET A 126 0.36 15.00 -5.14
N ASP A 127 0.52 15.41 -3.90
CA ASP A 127 1.04 16.74 -3.58
C ASP A 127 2.56 16.73 -3.78
N HIS A 128 2.99 17.37 -4.87
CA HIS A 128 4.38 17.74 -5.06
C HIS A 128 4.67 18.92 -4.13
N GLN A 129 5.22 18.65 -2.97
CA GLN A 129 5.82 19.71 -2.15
C GLN A 129 7.14 20.10 -2.79
N SER A 130 7.19 21.28 -3.39
CA SER A 130 8.45 21.92 -3.78
C SER A 130 9.28 22.17 -2.53
N MET A 131 10.61 22.03 -2.63
CA MET A 131 11.50 22.43 -1.53
C MET A 131 11.47 23.95 -1.25
N GLU A 132 10.84 24.74 -2.14
CA GLU A 132 10.53 26.16 -1.91
C GLU A 132 9.40 26.37 -0.89
N GLY A 133 8.61 25.33 -0.59
CA GLY A 133 7.53 25.33 0.40
C GLY A 133 7.94 24.74 1.75
N ILE A 134 9.17 24.98 2.20
CA ILE A 134 9.57 24.68 3.59
C ILE A 134 8.86 25.72 4.46
N ASP A 135 7.74 25.32 5.03
CA ASP A 135 6.97 26.12 5.97
C ASP A 135 7.38 25.87 7.42
N GLU A 136 6.90 26.73 8.32
CA GLU A 136 7.18 26.62 9.74
C GLU A 136 6.70 25.27 10.31
N ASP A 137 5.60 24.70 9.79
CA ASP A 137 5.05 23.41 10.21
C ASP A 137 6.02 22.25 9.91
N LEU A 138 6.70 22.30 8.76
CA LEU A 138 7.74 21.32 8.41
C LEU A 138 8.95 21.46 9.34
N ILE A 139 9.37 22.69 9.62
CA ILE A 139 10.48 22.97 10.56
C ILE A 139 10.11 22.47 11.96
N GLU A 140 8.92 22.80 12.46
CA GLU A 140 8.45 22.31 13.76
C GLU A 140 8.37 20.77 13.79
N SER A 141 8.00 20.12 12.70
CA SER A 141 7.96 18.65 12.61
C SER A 141 9.34 18.00 12.76
N ILE A 142 10.42 18.71 12.38
CA ILE A 142 11.81 18.25 12.56
C ILE A 142 12.21 18.29 14.04
N PHE A 143 11.76 19.32 14.75
CA PHE A 143 12.06 19.50 16.18
C PHE A 143 11.07 18.78 17.09
N ALA A 144 9.87 18.44 16.58
CA ALA A 144 8.91 17.66 17.33
C ALA A 144 9.51 16.30 17.73
N LYS A 145 9.31 15.89 18.99
CA LYS A 145 9.67 14.53 19.41
C LYS A 145 8.96 13.55 18.49
N LYS A 146 9.68 12.89 17.60
CA LYS A 146 9.13 11.84 16.75
C LYS A 146 8.49 10.79 17.68
N ASN A 147 7.24 10.47 17.45
CA ASN A 147 6.56 9.32 18.08
C ASN A 147 7.16 8.03 17.51
N LEU A 148 8.36 7.69 17.98
CA LEU A 148 9.05 6.48 17.59
C LEU A 148 8.41 5.28 18.28
N VAL A 149 8.27 4.20 17.56
CA VAL A 149 7.77 2.94 18.08
C VAL A 149 8.95 2.16 18.67
N GLN A 150 8.95 1.97 19.98
CA GLN A 150 10.00 1.21 20.66
C GLN A 150 9.75 -0.28 20.52
N THR A 151 10.84 -1.06 20.36
CA THR A 151 10.76 -2.53 20.36
C THR A 151 10.58 -3.09 21.77
N GLY A 152 10.88 -2.28 22.78
CA GLY A 152 10.95 -2.69 24.19
C GLY A 152 12.14 -3.58 24.51
N ILE A 153 13.12 -3.65 23.60
CA ILE A 153 14.40 -4.36 23.80
C ILE A 153 15.49 -3.30 23.87
N SER A 154 15.96 -3.03 25.07
CA SER A 154 16.85 -1.90 25.39
C SER A 154 18.08 -1.77 24.46
N LEU A 155 18.71 -2.91 24.11
CA LEU A 155 19.88 -2.88 23.22
C LEU A 155 19.50 -2.47 21.78
N VAL A 156 18.34 -2.94 21.29
CA VAL A 156 17.85 -2.58 19.96
C VAL A 156 17.44 -1.11 19.95
N ASP A 157 16.63 -0.71 20.92
CA ASP A 157 16.11 0.67 21.00
C ASP A 157 17.23 1.72 21.15
N LYS A 158 18.30 1.38 21.88
CA LYS A 158 19.49 2.23 21.96
C LYS A 158 20.22 2.35 20.62
N ALA A 159 20.26 1.27 19.85
CA ALA A 159 20.97 1.24 18.57
C ALA A 159 20.22 1.99 17.45
N ILE A 160 18.88 1.84 17.39
CA ILE A 160 18.06 2.41 16.31
C ILE A 160 17.24 3.64 16.76
N VAL A 161 17.30 4.00 18.04
CA VAL A 161 16.52 5.09 18.68
C VAL A 161 15.01 4.83 18.66
N GLY A 162 14.56 3.68 18.12
CA GLY A 162 13.19 3.31 17.86
C GLY A 162 12.85 3.27 16.37
N MET A 163 11.71 2.68 16.03
CA MET A 163 11.24 2.54 14.65
C MET A 163 10.42 3.75 14.25
N THR A 164 10.73 4.30 13.10
CA THR A 164 10.00 5.44 12.53
C THR A 164 8.75 4.94 11.80
N LYS A 165 7.63 5.64 11.95
CA LYS A 165 6.44 5.43 11.13
C LYS A 165 6.75 5.70 9.65
N GLY A 166 6.08 4.97 8.76
CA GLY A 166 6.37 5.02 7.32
C GLY A 166 7.63 4.23 6.91
N GLU A 167 8.33 3.58 7.85
CA GLU A 167 9.55 2.80 7.61
C GLU A 167 9.33 1.30 7.77
N ILE A 168 10.26 0.53 7.15
CA ILE A 168 10.32 -0.93 7.26
C ILE A 168 11.56 -1.32 8.05
N SER A 169 11.38 -2.22 9.01
CA SER A 169 12.46 -2.91 9.71
C SER A 169 12.46 -4.39 9.31
N ILE A 170 13.62 -5.00 9.17
CA ILE A 170 13.75 -6.41 8.77
C ILE A 170 14.45 -7.20 9.88
N ILE A 171 13.78 -8.27 10.36
CA ILE A 171 14.38 -9.27 11.24
C ILE A 171 14.80 -10.45 10.36
N ALA A 172 16.10 -10.58 10.11
CA ALA A 172 16.62 -11.65 9.27
C ALA A 172 17.55 -12.58 10.04
N GLY A 173 17.51 -13.87 9.71
CA GLY A 173 18.37 -14.87 10.33
C GLY A 173 18.12 -16.26 9.79
N ARG A 174 19.03 -17.20 10.11
CA ARG A 174 18.91 -18.62 9.72
C ARG A 174 17.73 -19.28 10.43
N PRO A 175 17.22 -20.43 9.91
CA PRO A 175 16.24 -21.25 10.62
C PRO A 175 16.70 -21.58 12.06
N GLY A 176 15.77 -21.59 13.00
CA GLY A 176 16.07 -21.90 14.40
C GLY A 176 16.70 -20.77 15.23
N ASN A 177 17.12 -19.66 14.64
CA ASN A 177 17.78 -18.54 15.37
C ASN A 177 16.79 -17.63 16.14
N GLY A 178 15.56 -18.06 16.35
CA GLY A 178 14.62 -17.36 17.23
C GLY A 178 13.97 -16.10 16.64
N LYS A 179 13.96 -15.90 15.31
CA LYS A 179 13.34 -14.76 14.64
C LYS A 179 11.89 -14.52 15.06
N SER A 180 11.05 -15.55 14.94
CA SER A 180 9.63 -15.47 15.35
C SER A 180 9.48 -15.23 16.85
N THR A 181 10.38 -15.77 17.68
CA THR A 181 10.39 -15.51 19.12
C THR A 181 10.74 -14.07 19.42
N LEU A 182 11.71 -13.48 18.70
CA LEU A 182 12.05 -12.08 18.80
C LEU A 182 10.87 -11.20 18.37
N ALA A 183 10.26 -11.50 17.21
CA ALA A 183 9.08 -10.79 16.71
C ALA A 183 7.92 -10.79 17.71
N LEU A 184 7.65 -11.95 18.35
CA LEU A 184 6.60 -12.07 19.37
C LEU A 184 6.93 -11.32 20.65
N ASN A 185 8.21 -11.27 21.08
CA ASN A 185 8.61 -10.45 22.23
C ASN A 185 8.44 -8.95 21.93
N ILE A 186 8.82 -8.50 20.74
CA ILE A 186 8.57 -7.14 20.31
C ILE A 186 7.07 -6.85 20.29
N THR A 187 6.26 -7.77 19.71
CA THR A 187 4.80 -7.67 19.70
C THR A 187 4.23 -7.49 21.10
N LYS A 188 4.65 -8.35 22.06
CA LYS A 188 4.25 -8.26 23.46
C LYS A 188 4.55 -6.88 24.05
N ASN A 189 5.76 -6.39 23.86
CA ASN A 189 6.19 -5.11 24.42
C ASN A 189 5.36 -3.95 23.86
N MET A 190 5.13 -3.94 22.53
CA MET A 190 4.33 -2.93 21.85
C MET A 190 2.87 -2.91 22.31
N ILE A 191 2.27 -4.09 22.48
CA ILE A 191 0.90 -4.20 22.99
C ILE A 191 0.80 -3.64 24.42
N LEU A 192 1.75 -3.97 25.28
CA LEU A 192 1.80 -3.47 26.65
C LEU A 192 2.07 -1.96 26.70
N ASP A 193 2.73 -1.40 25.69
CA ASP A 193 2.89 0.04 25.46
C ASP A 193 1.66 0.69 24.79
N GLY A 194 0.55 -0.05 24.64
CA GLY A 194 -0.72 0.46 24.12
C GLY A 194 -0.79 0.58 22.59
N LYS A 195 0.17 0.05 21.84
CA LYS A 195 0.16 0.08 20.37
C LYS A 195 -0.84 -0.94 19.81
N LYS A 196 -1.50 -0.58 18.71
CA LYS A 196 -2.33 -1.49 17.94
C LYS A 196 -1.42 -2.26 16.97
N VAL A 197 -1.31 -3.57 17.17
CA VAL A 197 -0.41 -4.42 16.39
C VAL A 197 -1.21 -5.38 15.52
N MET A 198 -0.90 -5.42 14.22
CA MET A 198 -1.33 -6.46 13.30
C MET A 198 -0.18 -7.46 13.12
N PHE A 199 -0.38 -8.70 13.57
CA PHE A 199 0.58 -9.78 13.40
C PHE A 199 0.07 -10.80 12.40
N ILE A 200 0.78 -10.98 11.30
CA ILE A 200 0.50 -11.99 10.28
C ILE A 200 1.50 -13.13 10.48
N SER A 201 0.99 -14.30 10.84
CA SER A 201 1.79 -15.52 10.94
C SER A 201 1.52 -16.40 9.74
N ARG A 202 2.54 -16.64 8.95
CA ARG A 202 2.43 -17.51 7.76
C ARG A 202 2.99 -18.90 7.98
N GLU A 203 3.78 -19.07 9.04
CA GLU A 203 4.43 -20.35 9.38
C GLU A 203 3.72 -21.05 10.53
N MET A 204 3.29 -20.32 11.55
CA MET A 204 2.75 -20.90 12.77
C MET A 204 1.25 -20.68 12.90
N PRO A 205 0.47 -21.73 13.26
CA PRO A 205 -0.94 -21.57 13.55
C PRO A 205 -1.16 -20.73 14.83
N ARG A 206 -2.31 -20.07 14.90
CA ARG A 206 -2.70 -19.17 16.00
C ARG A 206 -2.50 -19.81 17.39
N VAL A 207 -2.84 -21.09 17.53
CA VAL A 207 -2.70 -21.83 18.82
C VAL A 207 -1.25 -21.86 19.28
N GLU A 208 -0.28 -22.07 18.39
CA GLU A 208 1.13 -22.11 18.76
C GLU A 208 1.66 -20.72 19.16
N ILE A 209 1.16 -19.67 18.54
CA ILE A 209 1.47 -18.27 18.92
C ILE A 209 0.92 -17.96 20.30
N VAL A 210 -0.33 -18.33 20.59
CA VAL A 210 -0.95 -18.13 21.91
C VAL A 210 -0.16 -18.89 22.99
N LYS A 211 0.28 -20.13 22.72
CA LYS A 211 1.15 -20.88 23.66
C LYS A 211 2.47 -20.17 23.91
N LYS A 212 3.06 -19.53 22.89
CA LYS A 212 4.29 -18.74 23.08
C LYS A 212 4.04 -17.51 23.94
N PHE A 213 2.93 -16.79 23.73
CA PHE A 213 2.56 -15.68 24.60
C PHE A 213 2.27 -16.15 26.04
N LEU A 214 1.59 -17.28 26.23
CA LEU A 214 1.40 -17.88 27.53
C LEU A 214 2.72 -18.17 28.23
N ALA A 215 3.68 -18.78 27.52
CA ALA A 215 5.01 -19.06 28.07
C ALA A 215 5.80 -17.79 28.46
N MET A 216 5.45 -16.62 27.88
CA MET A 216 6.06 -15.33 28.25
C MET A 216 5.44 -14.71 29.50
N HIS A 217 4.23 -15.13 29.90
CA HIS A 217 3.46 -14.56 31.00
C HIS A 217 3.23 -15.52 32.16
N THR A 218 3.52 -16.80 31.94
CA THR A 218 3.40 -17.84 32.97
C THR A 218 4.75 -18.48 33.23
N SER A 219 4.87 -19.22 34.29
CA SER A 219 6.06 -20.04 34.59
C SER A 219 6.07 -21.35 33.79
N VAL A 220 5.06 -21.61 32.93
CA VAL A 220 4.90 -22.86 32.20
C VAL A 220 5.62 -22.82 30.86
N PRO A 221 6.71 -23.59 30.67
CA PRO A 221 7.39 -23.66 29.38
C PRO A 221 6.49 -24.23 28.28
N ASN A 222 6.70 -23.78 27.04
CA ASN A 222 5.92 -24.24 25.88
C ASN A 222 5.96 -25.79 25.72
N LYS A 223 7.08 -26.43 26.07
CA LYS A 223 7.23 -27.91 26.04
C LYS A 223 6.24 -28.58 26.99
N GLN A 224 6.06 -28.03 28.21
CA GLN A 224 5.10 -28.57 29.18
C GLN A 224 3.66 -28.34 28.75
N MET A 225 3.35 -27.18 28.13
CA MET A 225 2.01 -26.92 27.55
C MET A 225 1.65 -27.89 26.45
N ARG A 226 2.66 -28.40 25.68
CA ARG A 226 2.43 -29.42 24.65
C ARG A 226 2.18 -30.81 25.20
N ASN A 227 2.92 -31.19 26.26
CA ASN A 227 2.94 -32.58 26.74
C ASN A 227 2.02 -32.80 27.93
N ASN A 228 1.90 -31.83 28.84
CA ASN A 228 1.25 -31.98 30.14
C ASN A 228 0.43 -30.74 30.52
N ALA A 229 -0.32 -30.17 29.59
CA ALA A 229 -1.12 -28.94 29.82
C ALA A 229 -2.09 -29.05 31.01
N SER A 230 -2.66 -30.25 31.24
CA SER A 230 -3.60 -30.52 32.34
C SER A 230 -2.97 -30.30 33.73
N ASN A 231 -1.66 -30.56 33.88
CA ASN A 231 -0.98 -30.37 35.16
C ASN A 231 -0.72 -28.88 35.51
N HIS A 232 -0.88 -28.00 34.53
CA HIS A 232 -0.64 -26.56 34.65
C HIS A 232 -1.90 -25.74 34.32
N ARG A 233 -3.07 -26.35 34.52
CA ARG A 233 -4.35 -25.76 34.08
C ARG A 233 -4.59 -24.39 34.68
N GLU A 234 -4.40 -24.25 35.99
CA GLU A 234 -4.65 -22.99 36.71
C GLU A 234 -3.75 -21.85 36.23
N GLU A 235 -2.43 -22.13 36.04
CA GLU A 235 -1.47 -21.12 35.53
C GLU A 235 -1.78 -20.72 34.10
N ILE A 236 -2.19 -21.69 33.26
CA ILE A 236 -2.57 -21.45 31.87
C ILE A 236 -3.85 -20.60 31.82
N GLU A 237 -4.87 -20.90 32.63
CA GLU A 237 -6.11 -20.14 32.71
C GLU A 237 -5.84 -18.69 33.14
N LYS A 238 -5.03 -18.47 34.17
CA LYS A 238 -4.58 -17.12 34.59
C LYS A 238 -3.85 -16.39 33.48
N GLY A 239 -2.96 -17.08 32.75
CA GLY A 239 -2.27 -16.50 31.60
C GLY A 239 -3.20 -16.15 30.44
N LEU A 240 -4.22 -16.97 30.18
CA LEU A 240 -5.24 -16.67 29.17
C LEU A 240 -6.08 -15.44 29.55
N ASP A 241 -6.45 -15.29 30.81
CA ASP A 241 -7.19 -14.11 31.28
C ASP A 241 -6.34 -12.84 31.17
N PHE A 242 -5.04 -12.94 31.46
CA PHE A 242 -4.11 -11.85 31.20
C PHE A 242 -4.08 -11.48 29.71
N ILE A 243 -3.93 -12.46 28.82
CA ILE A 243 -3.94 -12.21 27.37
C ILE A 243 -5.26 -11.58 26.94
N LYS A 244 -6.40 -12.12 27.34
CA LYS A 244 -7.72 -11.55 27.03
C LYS A 244 -7.86 -10.10 27.47
N LYS A 245 -7.30 -9.75 28.62
CA LYS A 245 -7.39 -8.41 29.20
C LYS A 245 -6.50 -7.40 28.46
N TYR A 246 -5.23 -7.76 28.21
CA TYR A 246 -4.20 -6.82 27.77
C TYR A 246 -3.90 -6.86 26.26
N TYR A 247 -4.26 -7.95 25.54
CA TYR A 247 -3.96 -8.14 24.13
C TYR A 247 -5.12 -7.75 23.21
N LYS A 248 -6.02 -6.89 23.67
CA LYS A 248 -7.17 -6.41 22.87
C LYS A 248 -6.76 -5.65 21.60
N SER A 249 -5.58 -5.04 21.62
CA SER A 249 -5.01 -4.30 20.49
C SER A 249 -4.20 -5.19 19.53
N LEU A 250 -4.12 -6.52 19.77
CA LEU A 250 -3.49 -7.47 18.87
C LEU A 250 -4.51 -8.03 17.87
N HIS A 251 -4.25 -7.81 16.59
CA HIS A 251 -4.94 -8.44 15.49
C HIS A 251 -4.06 -9.54 14.89
N LEU A 252 -4.34 -10.78 15.24
CA LEU A 252 -3.55 -11.96 14.86
C LEU A 252 -4.21 -12.73 13.73
N PHE A 253 -3.48 -12.92 12.62
CA PHE A 253 -3.89 -13.66 11.44
C PHE A 253 -2.93 -14.83 11.16
N ASP A 254 -3.47 -16.01 10.94
CA ASP A 254 -2.72 -17.21 10.55
C ASP A 254 -3.27 -17.86 9.25
N ASN A 255 -4.23 -17.19 8.61
CA ASN A 255 -4.92 -17.65 7.41
C ASN A 255 -4.69 -16.77 6.17
N LEU A 256 -4.00 -15.64 6.30
CA LEU A 256 -3.69 -14.77 5.16
C LEU A 256 -2.53 -15.36 4.36
N ARG A 257 -2.77 -15.73 3.10
CA ARG A 257 -1.76 -16.34 2.24
C ARG A 257 -1.12 -15.33 1.28
N GLY A 258 -1.95 -14.51 0.64
CA GLY A 258 -1.52 -13.50 -0.32
C GLY A 258 -1.04 -12.20 0.34
N LEU A 259 -0.26 -11.43 -0.40
CA LEU A 259 0.16 -10.09 0.02
C LEU A 259 -1.03 -9.11 0.02
N ASP A 260 -1.90 -9.22 -1.00
CA ASP A 260 -3.05 -8.32 -1.17
C ASP A 260 -4.05 -8.44 -0.01
N GLU A 261 -4.29 -9.66 0.46
CA GLU A 261 -5.16 -9.93 1.61
C GLU A 261 -4.61 -9.22 2.87
N GLY A 262 -3.31 -9.35 3.13
CA GLY A 262 -2.66 -8.68 4.26
C GLY A 262 -2.76 -7.16 4.18
N ILE A 263 -2.56 -6.58 2.99
CA ILE A 263 -2.67 -5.14 2.75
C ILE A 263 -4.11 -4.66 2.97
N GLN A 264 -5.10 -5.39 2.48
CA GLN A 264 -6.52 -5.01 2.66
C GLN A 264 -6.93 -5.05 4.14
N GLU A 265 -6.54 -6.08 4.88
CA GLU A 265 -6.82 -6.15 6.32
C GLU A 265 -6.11 -5.03 7.10
N ALA A 266 -4.85 -4.72 6.76
CA ALA A 266 -4.14 -3.60 7.37
C ALA A 266 -4.84 -2.25 7.14
N LYS A 267 -5.37 -2.01 5.94
CA LYS A 267 -6.16 -0.80 5.62
C LYS A 267 -7.45 -0.68 6.43
N LYS A 268 -8.10 -1.81 6.73
CA LYS A 268 -9.30 -1.84 7.58
C LYS A 268 -8.97 -1.58 9.05
N ILE A 269 -7.93 -2.24 9.55
CA ILE A 269 -7.52 -2.19 10.96
C ILE A 269 -6.85 -0.86 11.30
N ARG A 270 -6.05 -0.29 10.39
CA ARG A 270 -5.16 0.85 10.61
C ARG A 270 -4.31 0.67 11.87
N PRO A 271 -3.39 -0.31 11.87
CA PRO A 271 -2.53 -0.58 13.01
C PRO A 271 -1.41 0.46 13.13
N ASP A 272 -0.83 0.61 14.33
CA ASP A 272 0.41 1.35 14.53
C ASP A 272 1.63 0.58 14.01
N VAL A 273 1.55 -0.76 14.09
CA VAL A 273 2.62 -1.66 13.66
C VAL A 273 2.07 -2.87 12.95
N ILE A 274 2.68 -3.22 11.83
CA ILE A 274 2.43 -4.48 11.10
C ILE A 274 3.66 -5.37 11.25
N ILE A 275 3.45 -6.63 11.62
CA ILE A 275 4.51 -7.66 11.67
C ILE A 275 4.10 -8.81 10.78
N ASP A 276 4.92 -9.16 9.77
CA ASP A 276 4.68 -10.28 8.84
C ASP A 276 5.76 -11.36 9.02
N ASP A 277 5.39 -12.48 9.63
CA ASP A 277 6.27 -13.61 9.97
C ASP A 277 5.85 -14.87 9.21
N HIS A 278 6.56 -15.30 8.12
CA HIS A 278 7.65 -14.60 7.47
C HIS A 278 7.34 -14.43 5.96
N ILE A 279 7.90 -13.40 5.38
CA ILE A 279 7.62 -12.97 4.00
C ILE A 279 7.94 -14.02 2.92
N GLY A 280 8.76 -15.04 3.24
CA GLY A 280 9.09 -16.12 2.31
C GLY A 280 7.92 -17.04 1.99
N PHE A 281 6.87 -17.05 2.82
CA PHE A 281 5.65 -17.86 2.62
C PHE A 281 4.50 -17.09 1.96
N ILE A 282 4.73 -15.85 1.52
CA ILE A 282 3.72 -15.11 0.76
C ILE A 282 3.47 -15.82 -0.56
N GLU A 283 2.22 -16.22 -0.78
CA GLU A 283 1.79 -16.84 -2.02
C GLU A 283 1.59 -15.77 -3.11
N PHE A 284 2.14 -16.06 -4.29
CA PHE A 284 1.93 -15.28 -5.52
C PHE A 284 1.08 -16.08 -6.49
N SER A 285 0.44 -15.42 -7.44
CA SER A 285 -0.38 -16.12 -8.44
C SER A 285 0.48 -17.13 -9.21
N GLN A 286 -0.12 -18.26 -9.61
CA GLN A 286 0.57 -19.32 -10.39
C GLN A 286 1.16 -18.83 -11.72
N ARG A 287 0.70 -17.68 -12.24
CA ARG A 287 1.24 -17.05 -13.45
C ARG A 287 2.48 -16.18 -13.19
N ASP A 288 2.88 -16.04 -11.93
CA ASP A 288 4.05 -15.24 -11.55
C ASP A 288 5.33 -16.09 -11.63
N ASN A 289 5.98 -16.09 -12.79
CA ASN A 289 7.24 -16.77 -13.04
C ASN A 289 8.48 -15.96 -12.60
N ARG A 290 8.30 -14.88 -11.83
CA ARG A 290 9.42 -14.05 -11.36
C ARG A 290 10.29 -14.80 -10.36
N ASP A 291 11.60 -14.52 -10.40
CA ASP A 291 12.57 -15.02 -9.41
C ASP A 291 12.18 -14.58 -7.98
N VAL A 292 12.58 -15.39 -7.00
CA VAL A 292 12.35 -15.15 -5.56
C VAL A 292 12.82 -13.75 -5.14
N ARG A 293 13.94 -13.26 -5.70
CA ARG A 293 14.47 -11.92 -5.43
C ARG A 293 13.48 -10.83 -5.84
N HIS A 294 12.88 -10.96 -7.01
CA HIS A 294 11.89 -10.00 -7.51
C HIS A 294 10.61 -10.01 -6.67
N ARG A 295 10.20 -11.19 -6.20
CA ARG A 295 9.04 -11.32 -5.30
C ARG A 295 9.29 -10.65 -3.95
N ILE A 296 10.47 -10.86 -3.34
CA ILE A 296 10.86 -10.20 -2.09
C ILE A 296 10.92 -8.68 -2.27
N ALA A 297 11.52 -8.22 -3.37
CA ALA A 297 11.58 -6.79 -3.69
C ALA A 297 10.18 -6.17 -3.84
N GLU A 298 9.25 -6.89 -4.50
CA GLU A 298 7.85 -6.47 -4.62
C GLU A 298 7.15 -6.38 -3.26
N VAL A 299 7.31 -7.41 -2.40
CA VAL A 299 6.77 -7.42 -1.03
C VAL A 299 7.27 -6.22 -0.24
N THR A 300 8.59 -6.01 -0.25
CA THR A 300 9.23 -4.91 0.48
C THR A 300 8.75 -3.55 -0.01
N ARG A 301 8.67 -3.36 -1.33
CA ARG A 301 8.16 -2.14 -1.94
C ARG A 301 6.72 -1.86 -1.54
N ARG A 302 5.85 -2.84 -1.62
CA ARG A 302 4.42 -2.70 -1.31
C ARG A 302 4.18 -2.43 0.18
N TYR A 303 4.92 -3.09 1.07
CA TYR A 303 4.87 -2.77 2.50
C TYR A 303 5.41 -1.37 2.81
N LYS A 304 6.45 -0.90 2.09
CA LYS A 304 6.94 0.49 2.25
C LYS A 304 5.88 1.52 1.86
N TRP A 305 5.16 1.28 0.76
CA TRP A 305 4.03 2.14 0.37
C TRP A 305 2.92 2.11 1.41
N LEU A 306 2.55 0.92 1.89
CA LEU A 306 1.53 0.75 2.91
C LEU A 306 1.92 1.45 4.23
N ALA A 307 3.17 1.32 4.65
CA ALA A 307 3.70 1.99 5.85
C ALA A 307 3.52 3.51 5.77
N LYS A 308 3.87 4.10 4.62
CA LYS A 308 3.66 5.53 4.35
C LYS A 308 2.19 5.92 4.28
N GLU A 309 1.35 5.10 3.64
CA GLU A 309 -0.09 5.36 3.48
C GLU A 309 -0.84 5.36 4.82
N LEU A 310 -0.49 4.42 5.70
CA LEU A 310 -1.15 4.24 6.99
C LEU A 310 -0.47 4.97 8.15
N ASP A 311 0.67 5.62 7.92
CA ASP A 311 1.53 6.22 8.96
C ASP A 311 1.84 5.20 10.08
N CYS A 312 2.26 4.00 9.71
CA CYS A 312 2.58 2.91 10.62
C CYS A 312 4.02 2.39 10.42
N SER A 313 4.55 1.67 11.39
CA SER A 313 5.82 0.95 11.25
C SER A 313 5.57 -0.48 10.77
N VAL A 314 6.46 -1.03 9.94
CA VAL A 314 6.36 -2.40 9.44
C VAL A 314 7.61 -3.20 9.83
N ILE A 315 7.41 -4.39 10.38
CA ILE A 315 8.48 -5.37 10.65
C ILE A 315 8.27 -6.58 9.75
N LEU A 316 9.23 -6.85 8.90
CA LEU A 316 9.23 -8.03 8.04
C LEU A 316 10.22 -9.07 8.60
N VAL A 317 9.75 -10.29 8.80
CA VAL A 317 10.61 -11.38 9.19
C VAL A 317 11.04 -12.16 7.95
N SER A 318 12.33 -12.37 7.78
CA SER A 318 12.91 -13.06 6.62
C SER A 318 13.88 -14.15 7.03
N GLN A 319 13.89 -15.23 6.25
CA GLN A 319 14.84 -16.30 6.43
C GLN A 319 16.04 -16.10 5.49
N LEU A 320 17.25 -16.14 6.04
CA LEU A 320 18.47 -16.12 5.24
C LEU A 320 18.77 -17.55 4.75
N ASN A 321 18.86 -17.71 3.43
CA ASN A 321 19.40 -18.91 2.81
C ASN A 321 20.92 -18.87 2.86
N ARG A 322 21.52 -20.08 2.76
CA ARG A 322 23.00 -20.22 2.66
C ARG A 322 23.51 -19.65 1.36
#